data_f1964fc618a6a3920c8db8fa2d940e35
#
_entry.id   f1964fc618a6a3920c8db8fa2d940e35
#
_cell.length_a   1.000
_cell.length_b   1.000
_cell.length_c   1.000
_cell.angle_alpha   90.00
_cell.angle_beta   90.00
_cell.angle_gamma   90.00
#
_symmetry.space_group_name_H-M   'P 1'
#
loop_
_entity.id
_entity.type
_entity.pdbx_description
1 polymer ?
#
loop_
_entity_poly.entity_id
_entity_poly.type
_entity_poly.pdbx_seq_one_letter_code
_entity_poly.pdbx_strand_id
1 'polypeptide(L)'
;MSDSDIPDPAQEADSRSPVSSGSGGIPATLRALKHRNFQLFFGGQLISLIGTWMQNVAQSWLVYRLTGSALKLGAVGFAGQIPVFLFAPVGGIVADRFNRKQVVIGTQIASMVLALILALLTLTRIDVWQIFVLAALLGIVNAFDIPGRQSFLVEMVGKEDLMNAIALNSSMFNGARIIGPAVAGVLVAKIGEGWCFFANGISYVAVIAGLFMMRVPPRTYRPPVGSPVTHMVEAIRWVWKTGPIRALLLLLGLVSLVAMPYTVLMPLFADKVLHGGGQALATFLKARDLGAVRLGVLMGATGVGALLGALTLASRTGVRGLGRWVAYSCGGFGVSLILFAASRNFWLSTLLLLPVGFCMMLQMSSSNTLIQAMVPDEMRGRVMAVYSMMFMGMAPFGALMGGALADRLEAPLTITMGALAAVAGAIWFGSQLPKIRVEARRLIVAQAAAGGEPSEEITARVVEE
;
A
#
# COMPACT_ATOMS: atom_id res chain seq x y z
N MET A 1 -70.28 -18.53 -5.05
CA MET A 1 -69.12 -17.64 -5.14
C MET A 1 -67.96 -18.53 -5.54
N SER A 2 -67.53 -18.40 -6.80
CA SER A 2 -66.69 -19.32 -7.53
C SER A 2 -65.21 -19.11 -7.21
N ASP A 3 -64.51 -20.22 -7.01
CA ASP A 3 -63.06 -20.41 -6.81
C ASP A 3 -62.30 -20.19 -8.13
N SER A 4 -62.04 -18.95 -8.54
CA SER A 4 -61.37 -18.71 -9.82
C SER A 4 -60.49 -17.44 -9.91
N ASP A 5 -59.90 -16.97 -8.79
CA ASP A 5 -59.01 -15.81 -8.83
C ASP A 5 -57.70 -16.03 -8.01
N ILE A 6 -57.02 -17.15 -8.25
CA ILE A 6 -55.61 -17.32 -7.82
C ILE A 6 -54.77 -17.22 -9.11
N PRO A 7 -53.95 -16.18 -9.28
CA PRO A 7 -53.07 -16.08 -10.46
C PRO A 7 -52.02 -17.19 -10.44
N ASP A 8 -51.79 -17.84 -11.57
CA ASP A 8 -50.79 -18.87 -11.81
C ASP A 8 -49.38 -18.28 -11.63
N PRO A 9 -48.56 -18.82 -10.69
CA PRO A 9 -47.18 -18.35 -10.48
C PRO A 9 -46.24 -18.53 -11.68
N ALA A 10 -46.66 -19.26 -12.72
CA ALA A 10 -45.91 -19.42 -13.96
C ALA A 10 -45.99 -18.20 -14.89
N GLN A 11 -46.95 -17.29 -14.73
CA GLN A 11 -47.09 -16.09 -15.58
C GLN A 11 -46.31 -14.88 -15.06
N GLU A 12 -45.88 -14.85 -13.77
CA GLU A 12 -45.02 -13.79 -13.24
C GLU A 12 -43.54 -13.97 -13.58
N ALA A 13 -43.13 -15.14 -14.06
CA ALA A 13 -41.72 -15.40 -14.43
C ALA A 13 -41.31 -14.85 -15.80
N ASP A 14 -42.28 -14.53 -16.68
CA ASP A 14 -41.98 -14.15 -18.07
C ASP A 14 -42.00 -12.62 -18.32
N SER A 15 -42.24 -11.81 -17.29
CA SER A 15 -42.20 -10.34 -17.39
C SER A 15 -40.88 -9.68 -16.95
N ARG A 16 -39.86 -10.46 -16.63
CA ARG A 16 -38.49 -9.90 -16.48
C ARG A 16 -37.88 -9.74 -17.87
N SER A 17 -38.18 -8.64 -18.51
CA SER A 17 -37.49 -8.17 -19.72
C SER A 17 -35.97 -8.26 -19.49
N PRO A 18 -35.20 -8.81 -20.45
CA PRO A 18 -33.75 -8.78 -20.35
C PRO A 18 -33.34 -7.31 -20.26
N VAL A 19 -32.58 -6.98 -19.21
CA VAL A 19 -31.96 -5.66 -19.07
C VAL A 19 -31.20 -5.39 -20.36
N SER A 20 -31.71 -4.46 -21.16
CA SER A 20 -31.13 -4.04 -22.42
C SER A 20 -29.70 -3.63 -22.18
N SER A 21 -28.75 -4.43 -22.70
CA SER A 21 -27.38 -4.02 -22.97
C SER A 21 -27.40 -2.99 -24.10
N GLY A 22 -27.81 -1.79 -23.76
CA GLY A 22 -27.96 -0.65 -24.69
C GLY A 22 -26.93 0.42 -24.39
N SER A 23 -26.13 0.70 -25.38
CA SER A 23 -25.40 1.95 -25.65
C SER A 23 -24.15 2.24 -24.80
N GLY A 24 -23.00 2.28 -25.45
CA GLY A 24 -21.82 3.16 -25.26
C GLY A 24 -21.44 3.64 -23.84
N GLY A 25 -21.70 2.85 -22.80
CA GLY A 25 -21.46 3.23 -21.40
C GLY A 25 -20.02 2.88 -20.99
N ILE A 26 -19.44 3.74 -20.15
CA ILE A 26 -18.15 3.50 -19.49
C ILE A 26 -18.15 2.07 -18.91
N PRO A 27 -17.08 1.25 -19.15
CA PRO A 27 -16.99 -0.10 -18.61
C PRO A 27 -17.28 -0.11 -17.09
N ALA A 28 -17.89 -1.18 -16.59
CA ALA A 28 -18.23 -1.31 -15.17
C ALA A 28 -17.03 -1.05 -14.24
N THR A 29 -15.82 -1.38 -14.71
CA THR A 29 -14.55 -1.13 -14.02
C THR A 29 -14.18 0.34 -13.87
N LEU A 30 -14.80 1.24 -14.62
CA LEU A 30 -14.51 2.68 -14.64
C LEU A 30 -15.70 3.54 -14.18
N ARG A 31 -16.72 2.93 -13.57
CA ARG A 31 -17.96 3.62 -13.18
C ARG A 31 -17.75 4.83 -12.28
N ALA A 32 -16.79 4.78 -11.36
CA ALA A 32 -16.49 5.91 -10.48
C ALA A 32 -16.01 7.16 -11.26
N LEU A 33 -15.41 6.97 -12.44
CA LEU A 33 -15.01 8.09 -13.31
C LEU A 33 -16.19 8.83 -13.97
N LYS A 34 -17.44 8.41 -13.77
CA LYS A 34 -18.61 9.21 -14.14
C LYS A 34 -18.77 10.44 -13.25
N HIS A 35 -18.30 10.36 -12.01
CA HIS A 35 -18.41 11.45 -11.05
C HIS A 35 -17.32 12.50 -11.29
N ARG A 36 -17.73 13.73 -11.64
CA ARG A 36 -16.80 14.85 -11.90
C ARG A 36 -15.83 15.10 -10.75
N ASN A 37 -16.32 15.03 -9.50
CA ASN A 37 -15.46 15.21 -8.33
C ASN A 37 -14.35 14.14 -8.27
N PHE A 38 -14.69 12.88 -8.57
CA PHE A 38 -13.72 11.79 -8.59
C PHE A 38 -12.73 11.91 -9.77
N GLN A 39 -13.16 12.38 -10.94
CA GLN A 39 -12.25 12.65 -12.06
C GLN A 39 -11.19 13.70 -11.68
N LEU A 40 -11.61 14.81 -11.07
CA LEU A 40 -10.71 15.88 -10.60
C LEU A 40 -9.72 15.35 -9.54
N PHE A 41 -10.22 14.55 -8.60
CA PHE A 41 -9.38 13.90 -7.60
C PHE A 41 -8.38 12.93 -8.24
N PHE A 42 -8.86 12.02 -9.08
CA PHE A 42 -8.07 10.96 -9.68
C PHE A 42 -6.92 11.53 -10.53
N GLY A 43 -7.22 12.50 -11.39
CA GLY A 43 -6.20 13.12 -12.24
C GLY A 43 -5.12 13.87 -11.45
N GLY A 44 -5.54 14.73 -10.51
CA GLY A 44 -4.60 15.45 -9.64
C GLY A 44 -3.78 14.52 -8.75
N GLN A 45 -4.46 13.56 -8.12
CA GLN A 45 -3.83 12.62 -7.20
C GLN A 45 -2.84 11.67 -7.90
N LEU A 46 -3.09 11.24 -9.14
CA LEU A 46 -2.17 10.40 -9.90
C LEU A 46 -0.83 11.11 -10.12
N ILE A 47 -0.87 12.37 -10.54
CA ILE A 47 0.32 13.21 -10.75
C ILE A 47 1.09 13.38 -9.43
N SER A 48 0.38 13.70 -8.35
CA SER A 48 0.98 13.91 -7.03
C SER A 48 1.55 12.63 -6.43
N LEU A 49 0.91 11.48 -6.60
CA LEU A 49 1.42 10.20 -6.13
C LEU A 49 2.71 9.80 -6.86
N ILE A 50 2.79 10.00 -8.18
CA ILE A 50 4.03 9.78 -8.93
C ILE A 50 5.14 10.66 -8.36
N GLY A 51 4.85 11.95 -8.10
CA GLY A 51 5.77 12.87 -7.47
C GLY A 51 6.21 12.42 -6.06
N THR A 52 5.28 11.94 -5.24
CA THR A 52 5.57 11.45 -3.89
C THR A 52 6.50 10.21 -3.90
N TRP A 53 6.22 9.23 -4.79
CA TRP A 53 7.10 8.07 -4.94
C TRP A 53 8.47 8.45 -5.49
N MET A 54 8.52 9.40 -6.43
CA MET A 54 9.77 9.97 -6.93
C MET A 54 10.57 10.64 -5.81
N GLN A 55 9.93 11.48 -4.98
CA GLN A 55 10.55 12.13 -3.84
C GLN A 55 11.13 11.12 -2.85
N ASN A 56 10.40 10.05 -2.52
CA ASN A 56 10.88 9.02 -1.59
C ASN A 56 12.19 8.38 -2.05
N VAL A 57 12.32 8.09 -3.34
CA VAL A 57 13.55 7.54 -3.92
C VAL A 57 14.67 8.58 -3.92
N ALA A 58 14.37 9.79 -4.37
CA ALA A 58 15.35 10.89 -4.40
C ALA A 58 15.85 11.24 -2.99
N GLN A 59 14.97 11.22 -1.99
CA GLN A 59 15.33 11.49 -0.58
C GLN A 59 16.23 10.37 -0.02
N SER A 60 15.91 9.11 -0.30
CA SER A 60 16.75 7.98 0.13
C SER A 60 18.12 8.06 -0.51
N TRP A 61 18.20 8.41 -1.81
CA TRP A 61 19.46 8.61 -2.52
C TRP A 61 20.25 9.77 -1.93
N LEU A 62 19.61 10.92 -1.69
CA LEU A 62 20.23 12.10 -1.09
C LEU A 62 20.84 11.80 0.28
N VAL A 63 20.10 11.14 1.17
CA VAL A 63 20.59 10.76 2.52
C VAL A 63 21.80 9.84 2.40
N TYR A 64 21.73 8.86 1.50
CA TYR A 64 22.84 7.94 1.25
C TYR A 64 24.08 8.68 0.71
N ARG A 65 23.92 9.52 -0.31
CA ARG A 65 25.01 10.29 -0.93
C ARG A 65 25.69 11.25 0.05
N LEU A 66 24.93 11.87 0.95
CA LEU A 66 25.48 12.78 1.97
C LEU A 66 26.22 12.04 3.10
N THR A 67 25.85 10.79 3.38
CA THR A 67 26.32 10.16 4.63
C THR A 67 27.01 8.82 4.45
N GLY A 68 26.74 8.09 3.38
CA GLY A 68 27.18 6.71 3.18
C GLY A 68 26.70 5.70 4.23
N SER A 69 25.78 6.10 5.15
CA SER A 69 25.38 5.34 6.34
C SER A 69 23.98 4.74 6.16
N ALA A 70 23.88 3.44 6.37
CA ALA A 70 22.61 2.71 6.40
C ALA A 70 21.76 3.10 7.62
N LEU A 71 22.41 3.37 8.77
CA LEU A 71 21.71 3.81 9.98
C LEU A 71 20.97 5.14 9.75
N LYS A 72 21.62 6.10 9.07
CA LYS A 72 20.97 7.39 8.78
C LYS A 72 19.82 7.24 7.79
N LEU A 73 19.93 6.35 6.81
CA LEU A 73 18.81 5.97 5.94
C LEU A 73 17.63 5.41 6.76
N GLY A 74 17.92 4.46 7.65
CA GLY A 74 16.94 3.88 8.54
C GLY A 74 16.29 4.90 9.49
N ALA A 75 17.10 5.82 10.04
CA ALA A 75 16.63 6.87 10.94
C ALA A 75 15.71 7.89 10.24
N VAL A 76 16.02 8.30 9.01
CA VAL A 76 15.13 9.17 8.21
C VAL A 76 13.84 8.42 7.86
N GLY A 77 13.91 7.15 7.49
CA GLY A 77 12.74 6.31 7.26
C GLY A 77 11.88 6.15 8.52
N PHE A 78 12.49 5.95 9.68
CA PHE A 78 11.82 5.93 10.97
C PHE A 78 11.12 7.26 11.27
N ALA A 79 11.85 8.37 11.13
CA ALA A 79 11.30 9.71 11.38
C ALA A 79 10.08 10.04 10.51
N GLY A 80 10.09 9.63 9.24
CA GLY A 80 8.97 9.87 8.34
C GLY A 80 7.73 9.01 8.61
N GLN A 81 7.90 7.85 9.22
CA GLN A 81 6.80 6.89 9.40
C GLN A 81 6.27 6.82 10.83
N ILE A 82 7.10 7.07 11.86
CA ILE A 82 6.67 6.98 13.26
C ILE A 82 5.57 7.97 13.61
N PRO A 83 5.54 9.22 13.09
CA PRO A 83 4.43 10.13 13.38
C PRO A 83 3.10 9.62 12.78
N VAL A 84 3.14 8.95 11.62
CA VAL A 84 1.94 8.34 11.04
C VAL A 84 1.38 7.30 12.00
N PHE A 85 2.25 6.42 12.53
CA PHE A 85 1.83 5.39 13.49
C PHE A 85 1.23 5.99 14.76
N LEU A 86 1.85 7.02 15.30
CA LEU A 86 1.42 7.63 16.57
C LEU A 86 0.17 8.50 16.42
N PHE A 87 0.06 9.28 15.34
CA PHE A 87 -0.98 10.30 15.20
C PHE A 87 -2.12 9.90 14.24
N ALA A 88 -2.05 8.76 13.51
CA ALA A 88 -3.15 8.33 12.65
C ALA A 88 -4.51 8.20 13.38
N PRO A 89 -4.61 7.73 14.64
CA PRO A 89 -5.88 7.73 15.38
C PRO A 89 -6.44 9.14 15.57
N VAL A 90 -5.58 10.11 15.87
CA VAL A 90 -5.96 11.52 16.00
C VAL A 90 -6.39 12.09 14.64
N GLY A 91 -5.67 11.75 13.58
CA GLY A 91 -6.02 12.12 12.21
C GLY A 91 -7.41 11.59 11.78
N GLY A 92 -7.76 10.37 12.18
CA GLY A 92 -9.10 9.81 11.99
C GLY A 92 -10.18 10.63 12.71
N ILE A 93 -9.97 11.00 13.97
CA ILE A 93 -10.90 11.86 14.74
C ILE A 93 -11.07 13.22 14.06
N VAL A 94 -9.97 13.82 13.58
CA VAL A 94 -10.02 15.11 12.88
C VAL A 94 -10.79 14.96 11.56
N ALA A 95 -10.57 13.92 10.78
CA ALA A 95 -11.30 13.63 9.53
C ALA A 95 -12.81 13.40 9.76
N ASP A 96 -13.19 12.95 10.95
CA ASP A 96 -14.61 12.77 11.31
C ASP A 96 -15.26 14.06 11.83
N ARG A 97 -14.51 14.91 12.53
CA ARG A 97 -15.03 16.15 13.16
C ARG A 97 -15.06 17.34 12.21
N PHE A 98 -14.09 17.43 11.30
CA PHE A 98 -13.93 18.58 10.42
C PHE A 98 -14.37 18.26 8.98
N ASN A 99 -14.51 19.31 8.18
CA ASN A 99 -14.78 19.14 6.74
C ASN A 99 -13.60 18.44 6.07
N ARG A 100 -13.83 17.21 5.59
CA ARG A 100 -12.80 16.35 5.01
C ARG A 100 -12.08 16.99 3.83
N LYS A 101 -12.82 17.73 2.98
CA LYS A 101 -12.24 18.49 1.87
C LYS A 101 -11.23 19.51 2.37
N GLN A 102 -11.56 20.27 3.43
CA GLN A 102 -10.66 21.28 4.01
C GLN A 102 -9.44 20.64 4.67
N VAL A 103 -9.63 19.52 5.38
CA VAL A 103 -8.51 18.76 5.98
C VAL A 103 -7.55 18.31 4.89
N VAL A 104 -8.06 17.69 3.81
CA VAL A 104 -7.21 17.23 2.70
C VAL A 104 -6.53 18.41 2.00
N ILE A 105 -7.21 19.53 1.76
CA ILE A 105 -6.57 20.73 1.18
C ILE A 105 -5.43 21.22 2.09
N GLY A 106 -5.66 21.31 3.39
CA GLY A 106 -4.64 21.75 4.35
C GLY A 106 -3.41 20.84 4.38
N THR A 107 -3.62 19.52 4.38
CA THR A 107 -2.52 18.55 4.35
C THR A 107 -1.76 18.56 3.03
N GLN A 108 -2.44 18.74 1.89
CA GLN A 108 -1.78 18.86 0.58
C GLN A 108 -0.96 20.15 0.46
N ILE A 109 -1.46 21.28 0.98
CA ILE A 109 -0.70 22.54 1.05
C ILE A 109 0.53 22.37 1.95
N ALA A 110 0.38 21.77 3.14
CA ALA A 110 1.49 21.50 4.03
C ALA A 110 2.56 20.60 3.38
N SER A 111 2.14 19.51 2.70
CA SER A 111 3.05 18.64 1.96
C SER A 111 3.77 19.37 0.84
N MET A 112 3.07 20.23 0.09
CA MET A 112 3.65 21.09 -0.94
C MET A 112 4.75 21.99 -0.37
N VAL A 113 4.45 22.69 0.73
CA VAL A 113 5.41 23.61 1.37
C VAL A 113 6.64 22.83 1.86
N LEU A 114 6.46 21.67 2.50
CA LEU A 114 7.57 20.84 2.95
C LEU A 114 8.42 20.32 1.79
N ALA A 115 7.81 19.92 0.69
CA ALA A 115 8.54 19.50 -0.52
C ALA A 115 9.33 20.64 -1.15
N LEU A 116 8.76 21.85 -1.21
CA LEU A 116 9.45 23.05 -1.73
C LEU A 116 10.59 23.51 -0.81
N ILE A 117 10.41 23.44 0.51
CA ILE A 117 11.49 23.70 1.48
C ILE A 117 12.63 22.68 1.29
N LEU A 118 12.29 21.38 1.18
CA LEU A 118 13.28 20.34 0.92
C LEU A 118 14.03 20.59 -0.40
N ALA A 119 13.31 21.00 -1.45
CA ALA A 119 13.90 21.38 -2.74
C ALA A 119 14.87 22.55 -2.60
N LEU A 120 14.43 23.63 -1.97
CA LEU A 120 15.25 24.84 -1.77
C LEU A 120 16.53 24.54 -1.00
N LEU A 121 16.41 23.83 0.14
CA LEU A 121 17.56 23.44 0.94
C LEU A 121 18.51 22.52 0.15
N THR A 122 17.99 21.57 -0.62
CA THR A 122 18.82 20.66 -1.43
C THR A 122 19.54 21.38 -2.57
N LEU A 123 18.92 22.39 -3.17
CA LEU A 123 19.51 23.20 -4.25
C LEU A 123 20.54 24.21 -3.74
N THR A 124 20.45 24.60 -2.47
CA THR A 124 21.39 25.55 -1.85
C THR A 124 22.46 24.81 -1.02
N ARG A 125 22.09 24.40 0.18
CA ARG A 125 22.92 23.60 1.07
C ARG A 125 22.01 22.89 2.08
N ILE A 126 22.05 21.57 2.11
CA ILE A 126 21.25 20.74 3.02
C ILE A 126 22.13 19.87 3.91
N ASP A 127 21.76 19.80 5.18
CA ASP A 127 22.32 18.87 6.17
C ASP A 127 21.31 17.75 6.46
N VAL A 128 21.81 16.59 6.91
CA VAL A 128 20.98 15.40 7.17
C VAL A 128 19.95 15.63 8.26
N TRP A 129 20.23 16.44 9.28
CA TRP A 129 19.28 16.75 10.34
C TRP A 129 18.03 17.50 9.81
N GLN A 130 18.21 18.36 8.78
CA GLN A 130 17.09 19.05 8.13
C GLN A 130 16.20 18.06 7.38
N ILE A 131 16.79 17.07 6.71
CA ILE A 131 16.04 16.00 6.04
C ILE A 131 15.24 15.20 7.09
N PHE A 132 15.87 14.89 8.23
CA PHE A 132 15.21 14.19 9.34
C PHE A 132 13.99 14.96 9.86
N VAL A 133 14.13 16.25 10.12
CA VAL A 133 13.03 17.12 10.59
C VAL A 133 11.92 17.23 9.55
N LEU A 134 12.26 17.45 8.28
CA LEU A 134 11.27 17.56 7.22
C LEU A 134 10.54 16.22 6.98
N ALA A 135 11.23 15.09 7.10
CA ALA A 135 10.60 13.76 7.04
C ALA A 135 9.62 13.55 8.19
N ALA A 136 9.98 13.94 9.42
CA ALA A 136 9.11 13.85 10.58
C ALA A 136 7.86 14.74 10.43
N LEU A 137 8.03 15.98 9.96
CA LEU A 137 6.91 16.90 9.69
C LEU A 137 5.99 16.35 8.59
N LEU A 138 6.55 15.81 7.52
CA LEU A 138 5.76 15.16 6.46
C LEU A 138 5.01 13.94 7.01
N GLY A 139 5.63 13.17 7.91
CA GLY A 139 4.98 12.07 8.62
C GLY A 139 3.78 12.53 9.45
N ILE A 140 3.89 13.67 10.15
CA ILE A 140 2.76 14.27 10.87
C ILE A 140 1.65 14.65 9.87
N VAL A 141 1.97 15.33 8.79
CA VAL A 141 0.99 15.70 7.75
C VAL A 141 0.27 14.45 7.21
N ASN A 142 1.02 13.39 6.89
CA ASN A 142 0.46 12.13 6.39
C ASN A 142 -0.46 11.43 7.39
N ALA A 143 -0.23 11.58 8.70
CA ALA A 143 -1.10 11.03 9.74
C ALA A 143 -2.53 11.59 9.67
N PHE A 144 -2.72 12.81 9.16
CA PHE A 144 -4.02 13.44 8.93
C PHE A 144 -4.51 13.24 7.49
N ASP A 145 -3.61 13.27 6.51
CA ASP A 145 -3.93 13.15 5.09
C ASP A 145 -4.53 11.78 4.74
N ILE A 146 -3.91 10.69 5.21
CA ILE A 146 -4.33 9.33 4.86
C ILE A 146 -5.77 9.05 5.27
N PRO A 147 -6.19 9.21 6.56
CA PRO A 147 -7.56 8.99 6.95
C PRO A 147 -8.52 10.01 6.34
N GLY A 148 -8.10 11.27 6.18
CA GLY A 148 -8.87 12.31 5.51
C GLY A 148 -9.25 11.91 4.09
N ARG A 149 -8.29 11.51 3.27
CA ARG A 149 -8.52 11.06 1.88
C ARG A 149 -9.38 9.81 1.80
N GLN A 150 -9.12 8.80 2.62
CA GLN A 150 -9.90 7.57 2.61
C GLN A 150 -11.37 7.83 2.93
N SER A 151 -11.62 8.66 3.94
CA SER A 151 -12.98 9.05 4.32
C SER A 151 -13.66 9.95 3.29
N PHE A 152 -12.89 10.69 2.49
CA PHE A 152 -13.42 11.61 1.47
C PHE A 152 -13.89 10.89 0.21
N LEU A 153 -13.41 9.68 -0.09
CA LEU A 153 -13.79 8.92 -1.29
C LEU A 153 -15.31 8.73 -1.40
N VAL A 154 -15.99 8.38 -0.32
CA VAL A 154 -17.45 8.16 -0.34
C VAL A 154 -18.23 9.44 -0.63
N GLU A 155 -17.70 10.61 -0.27
CA GLU A 155 -18.34 11.91 -0.55
C GLU A 155 -18.22 12.32 -2.03
N MET A 156 -17.24 11.75 -2.74
CA MET A 156 -17.02 12.04 -4.17
C MET A 156 -17.89 11.17 -5.10
N VAL A 157 -18.18 9.91 -4.73
CA VAL A 157 -18.82 8.93 -5.63
C VAL A 157 -20.11 8.34 -5.08
N GLY A 158 -20.47 8.61 -3.80
CA GLY A 158 -21.58 7.95 -3.12
C GLY A 158 -21.27 6.50 -2.73
N LYS A 159 -22.25 5.83 -2.11
CA LYS A 159 -22.09 4.44 -1.63
C LYS A 159 -22.08 3.42 -2.77
N GLU A 160 -22.85 3.65 -3.83
CA GLU A 160 -23.03 2.71 -4.94
C GLU A 160 -21.75 2.46 -5.75
N ASP A 161 -20.96 3.50 -6.01
CA ASP A 161 -19.73 3.41 -6.79
C ASP A 161 -18.46 3.40 -5.91
N LEU A 162 -18.61 3.32 -4.57
CA LEU A 162 -17.49 3.39 -3.62
C LEU A 162 -16.47 2.26 -3.83
N MET A 163 -16.93 1.02 -4.05
CA MET A 163 -16.03 -0.12 -4.28
C MET A 163 -15.20 0.08 -5.55
N ASN A 164 -15.81 0.63 -6.61
CA ASN A 164 -15.10 0.94 -7.84
C ASN A 164 -14.08 2.08 -7.64
N ALA A 165 -14.43 3.12 -6.88
CA ALA A 165 -13.51 4.20 -6.53
C ALA A 165 -12.32 3.71 -5.70
N ILE A 166 -12.53 2.80 -4.75
CA ILE A 166 -11.47 2.16 -3.97
C ILE A 166 -10.52 1.35 -4.87
N ALA A 167 -11.08 0.56 -5.81
CA ALA A 167 -10.29 -0.22 -6.76
C ALA A 167 -9.43 0.67 -7.66
N LEU A 168 -10.00 1.74 -8.22
CA LEU A 168 -9.28 2.72 -9.03
C LEU A 168 -8.20 3.46 -8.22
N ASN A 169 -8.50 3.87 -6.98
CA ASN A 169 -7.54 4.50 -6.09
C ASN A 169 -6.36 3.56 -5.77
N SER A 170 -6.62 2.28 -5.55
CA SER A 170 -5.59 1.27 -5.35
C SER A 170 -4.73 1.06 -6.60
N SER A 171 -5.35 1.04 -7.78
CA SER A 171 -4.65 0.93 -9.06
C SER A 171 -3.74 2.13 -9.32
N MET A 172 -4.23 3.33 -9.02
CA MET A 172 -3.47 4.58 -9.11
C MET A 172 -2.24 4.56 -8.18
N PHE A 173 -2.41 4.13 -6.93
CA PHE A 173 -1.33 4.03 -5.95
C PHE A 173 -0.25 3.03 -6.41
N ASN A 174 -0.65 1.86 -6.91
CA ASN A 174 0.29 0.86 -7.41
C ASN A 174 0.96 1.29 -8.71
N GLY A 175 0.25 1.95 -9.62
CA GLY A 175 0.83 2.54 -10.83
C GLY A 175 1.88 3.61 -10.52
N ALA A 176 1.59 4.50 -9.59
CA ALA A 176 2.52 5.52 -9.14
C ALA A 176 3.77 4.93 -8.46
N ARG A 177 3.62 3.83 -7.72
CA ARG A 177 4.72 3.09 -7.09
C ARG A 177 5.71 2.50 -8.10
N ILE A 178 5.27 2.24 -9.34
CA ILE A 178 6.14 1.76 -10.42
C ILE A 178 6.79 2.94 -11.14
N ILE A 179 5.95 3.90 -11.56
CA ILE A 179 6.37 5.03 -12.39
C ILE A 179 7.29 5.99 -11.61
N GLY A 180 6.96 6.27 -10.34
CA GLY A 180 7.69 7.22 -9.50
C GLY A 180 9.19 6.91 -9.39
N PRO A 181 9.59 5.69 -8.97
CA PRO A 181 11.01 5.31 -8.90
C PRO A 181 11.72 5.35 -10.24
N ALA A 182 11.07 4.95 -11.35
CA ALA A 182 11.67 5.01 -12.67
C ALA A 182 11.94 6.47 -13.10
N VAL A 183 10.97 7.36 -12.85
CA VAL A 183 11.13 8.81 -13.09
C VAL A 183 12.21 9.39 -12.18
N ALA A 184 12.25 8.99 -10.90
CA ALA A 184 13.28 9.42 -9.96
C ALA A 184 14.69 9.07 -10.45
N GLY A 185 14.90 7.82 -10.86
CA GLY A 185 16.22 7.37 -11.36
C GLY A 185 16.72 8.22 -12.52
N VAL A 186 15.83 8.58 -13.45
CA VAL A 186 16.18 9.44 -14.60
C VAL A 186 16.42 10.89 -14.18
N LEU A 187 15.53 11.49 -13.40
CA LEU A 187 15.61 12.90 -13.02
C LEU A 187 16.77 13.16 -12.05
N VAL A 188 16.93 12.33 -11.00
CA VAL A 188 18.06 12.45 -10.07
C VAL A 188 19.39 12.37 -10.82
N ALA A 189 19.51 11.40 -11.74
CA ALA A 189 20.71 11.20 -12.50
C ALA A 189 21.04 12.32 -13.50
N LYS A 190 20.03 13.04 -14.01
CA LYS A 190 20.20 14.14 -14.98
C LYS A 190 20.35 15.51 -14.32
N ILE A 191 19.49 15.83 -13.40
CA ILE A 191 19.31 17.19 -12.86
C ILE A 191 19.42 17.26 -11.33
N GLY A 192 19.55 16.10 -10.66
CA GLY A 192 19.74 16.01 -9.20
C GLY A 192 18.44 15.95 -8.40
N GLU A 193 18.60 15.65 -7.10
CA GLU A 193 17.49 15.38 -6.18
C GLU A 193 16.63 16.62 -5.92
N GLY A 194 17.24 17.81 -5.84
CA GLY A 194 16.53 19.06 -5.56
C GLY A 194 15.43 19.36 -6.57
N TRP A 195 15.67 19.07 -7.84
CA TRP A 195 14.66 19.23 -8.89
C TRP A 195 13.55 18.19 -8.82
N CYS A 196 13.84 16.99 -8.33
CA CYS A 196 12.80 15.99 -8.05
C CYS A 196 11.86 16.48 -6.94
N PHE A 197 12.40 17.07 -5.88
CA PHE A 197 11.62 17.64 -4.78
C PHE A 197 10.79 18.84 -5.25
N PHE A 198 11.37 19.71 -6.07
CA PHE A 198 10.65 20.83 -6.67
C PHE A 198 9.49 20.35 -7.55
N ALA A 199 9.74 19.36 -8.44
CA ALA A 199 8.70 18.79 -9.30
C ALA A 199 7.57 18.16 -8.48
N ASN A 200 7.89 17.46 -7.37
CA ASN A 200 6.87 16.95 -6.46
C ASN A 200 6.11 18.10 -5.77
N GLY A 201 6.80 19.14 -5.30
CA GLY A 201 6.15 20.34 -4.77
C GLY A 201 5.12 20.93 -5.72
N ILE A 202 5.47 21.07 -7.00
CA ILE A 202 4.56 21.58 -8.04
C ILE A 202 3.43 20.58 -8.33
N SER A 203 3.67 19.27 -8.23
CA SER A 203 2.63 18.25 -8.48
C SER A 203 1.43 18.37 -7.54
N TYR A 204 1.63 18.84 -6.31
CA TYR A 204 0.55 19.09 -5.36
C TYR A 204 -0.43 20.18 -5.83
N VAL A 205 0.02 21.14 -6.66
CA VAL A 205 -0.85 22.17 -7.23
C VAL A 205 -2.00 21.52 -8.02
N ALA A 206 -1.73 20.43 -8.74
CA ALA A 206 -2.77 19.73 -9.51
C ALA A 206 -3.87 19.14 -8.61
N VAL A 207 -3.50 18.57 -7.47
CA VAL A 207 -4.47 18.04 -6.48
C VAL A 207 -5.24 19.19 -5.83
N ILE A 208 -4.54 20.22 -5.37
CA ILE A 208 -5.12 21.38 -4.69
C ILE A 208 -6.12 22.07 -5.61
N ALA A 209 -5.74 22.31 -6.88
CA ALA A 209 -6.64 22.90 -7.87
C ALA A 209 -7.88 22.01 -8.10
N GLY A 210 -7.68 20.70 -8.26
CA GLY A 210 -8.77 19.74 -8.37
C GLY A 210 -9.71 19.80 -7.18
N LEU A 211 -9.19 19.81 -5.95
CA LEU A 211 -9.97 19.91 -4.72
C LEU A 211 -10.77 21.23 -4.64
N PHE A 212 -10.19 22.37 -5.02
CA PHE A 212 -10.93 23.64 -5.04
C PHE A 212 -12.09 23.63 -6.05
N MET A 213 -11.89 23.01 -7.22
CA MET A 213 -12.93 22.90 -8.27
C MET A 213 -14.06 21.94 -7.92
N MET A 214 -13.91 21.08 -6.91
CA MET A 214 -14.96 20.14 -6.47
C MET A 214 -16.09 20.85 -5.76
N ARG A 215 -17.31 20.43 -6.04
CA ARG A 215 -18.53 20.82 -5.32
C ARG A 215 -19.02 19.65 -4.50
N VAL A 216 -18.77 19.71 -3.19
CA VAL A 216 -19.20 18.67 -2.24
C VAL A 216 -20.23 19.28 -1.31
N PRO A 217 -21.41 18.65 -1.14
CA PRO A 217 -22.44 19.15 -0.24
C PRO A 217 -21.92 19.15 1.22
N PRO A 218 -22.37 20.09 2.05
CA PRO A 218 -22.01 20.13 3.47
C PRO A 218 -22.55 18.87 4.17
N ARG A 219 -21.69 18.24 4.96
CA ARG A 219 -22.05 17.02 5.70
C ARG A 219 -22.60 17.37 7.09
N THR A 220 -23.65 16.69 7.48
CA THR A 220 -24.14 16.71 8.86
C THR A 220 -23.23 15.82 9.71
N TYR A 221 -22.53 16.42 10.68
CA TYR A 221 -21.67 15.69 11.62
C TYR A 221 -22.51 14.75 12.49
N ARG A 222 -22.13 13.49 12.56
CA ARG A 222 -22.63 12.52 13.55
C ARG A 222 -21.45 12.09 14.42
N PRO A 223 -21.47 12.40 15.73
CA PRO A 223 -20.41 11.99 16.63
C PRO A 223 -20.28 10.46 16.66
N PRO A 224 -19.05 9.92 16.59
CA PRO A 224 -18.84 8.49 16.77
C PRO A 224 -19.24 8.06 18.18
N VAL A 225 -19.93 6.93 18.29
CA VAL A 225 -20.34 6.35 19.59
C VAL A 225 -19.16 5.54 20.14
N GLY A 226 -18.69 5.88 21.36
CA GLY A 226 -17.68 5.12 22.09
C GLY A 226 -16.25 5.70 22.03
N SER A 227 -15.36 5.18 22.88
CA SER A 227 -13.95 5.57 22.94
C SER A 227 -13.11 4.79 21.89
N PRO A 228 -12.31 5.46 21.06
CA PRO A 228 -11.42 4.81 20.12
C PRO A 228 -10.45 3.80 20.76
N VAL A 229 -9.97 4.11 21.98
CA VAL A 229 -9.06 3.23 22.72
C VAL A 229 -9.74 1.94 23.13
N THR A 230 -10.98 2.02 23.64
CA THR A 230 -11.76 0.81 24.00
C THR A 230 -11.97 -0.08 22.81
N HIS A 231 -12.35 0.48 21.66
CA HIS A 231 -12.54 -0.26 20.41
C HIS A 231 -11.25 -0.92 19.92
N MET A 232 -10.09 -0.26 20.07
CA MET A 232 -8.79 -0.83 19.70
C MET A 232 -8.42 -2.01 20.63
N VAL A 233 -8.61 -1.87 21.93
CA VAL A 233 -8.33 -2.95 22.90
C VAL A 233 -9.23 -4.15 22.66
N GLU A 234 -10.52 -3.93 22.38
CA GLU A 234 -11.46 -4.99 21.99
C GLU A 234 -11.00 -5.73 20.73
N ALA A 235 -10.59 -4.99 19.69
CA ALA A 235 -10.08 -5.57 18.45
C ALA A 235 -8.82 -6.41 18.69
N ILE A 236 -7.85 -5.89 19.44
CA ILE A 236 -6.64 -6.64 19.79
C ILE A 236 -6.99 -7.91 20.56
N ARG A 237 -7.87 -7.83 21.56
CA ARG A 237 -8.31 -9.00 22.33
C ARG A 237 -9.01 -10.03 21.44
N TRP A 238 -9.85 -9.59 20.53
CA TRP A 238 -10.55 -10.47 19.59
C TRP A 238 -9.57 -11.14 18.62
N VAL A 239 -8.63 -10.40 18.05
CA VAL A 239 -7.55 -10.91 17.19
C VAL A 239 -6.74 -12.00 17.91
N TRP A 240 -6.34 -11.75 19.16
CA TRP A 240 -5.56 -12.75 19.94
C TRP A 240 -6.32 -14.04 20.20
N LYS A 241 -7.65 -13.98 20.32
CA LYS A 241 -8.51 -15.16 20.49
C LYS A 241 -8.76 -15.90 19.18
N THR A 242 -8.62 -15.25 18.03
CA THR A 242 -8.92 -15.82 16.71
C THR A 242 -7.63 -16.31 16.03
N GLY A 243 -7.38 -17.62 16.12
CA GLY A 243 -6.14 -18.26 15.66
C GLY A 243 -5.70 -17.89 14.25
N PRO A 244 -6.57 -18.03 13.23
CA PRO A 244 -6.23 -17.70 11.84
C PRO A 244 -5.79 -16.26 11.63
N ILE A 245 -6.51 -15.31 12.21
CA ILE A 245 -6.24 -13.87 12.04
C ILE A 245 -4.96 -13.48 12.77
N ARG A 246 -4.77 -14.01 13.98
CA ARG A 246 -3.52 -13.82 14.75
C ARG A 246 -2.30 -14.30 13.95
N ALA A 247 -2.37 -15.50 13.36
CA ALA A 247 -1.26 -16.05 12.58
C ALA A 247 -0.92 -15.18 11.34
N LEU A 248 -1.94 -14.71 10.62
CA LEU A 248 -1.75 -13.80 9.47
C LEU A 248 -1.13 -12.47 9.88
N LEU A 249 -1.61 -11.87 10.97
CA LEU A 249 -1.10 -10.59 11.46
C LEU A 249 0.32 -10.69 12.02
N LEU A 250 0.66 -11.78 12.72
CA LEU A 250 2.02 -12.03 13.20
C LEU A 250 3.00 -12.23 12.03
N LEU A 251 2.60 -12.98 10.99
CA LEU A 251 3.42 -13.15 9.80
C LEU A 251 3.62 -11.81 9.07
N LEU A 252 2.56 -11.00 8.95
CA LEU A 252 2.63 -9.69 8.32
C LEU A 252 3.56 -8.74 9.09
N GLY A 253 3.43 -8.69 10.41
CA GLY A 253 4.27 -7.88 11.28
C GLY A 253 5.74 -8.32 11.25
N LEU A 254 6.00 -9.64 11.24
CA LEU A 254 7.34 -10.18 11.08
C LEU A 254 7.96 -9.72 9.76
N VAL A 255 7.27 -9.92 8.63
CA VAL A 255 7.78 -9.51 7.31
C VAL A 255 8.03 -8.01 7.25
N SER A 256 7.11 -7.21 7.80
CA SER A 256 7.25 -5.76 7.84
C SER A 256 8.47 -5.31 8.67
N LEU A 257 8.73 -5.97 9.80
CA LEU A 257 9.83 -5.64 10.71
C LEU A 257 11.20 -6.05 10.14
N VAL A 258 11.32 -7.28 9.61
CA VAL A 258 12.64 -7.86 9.32
C VAL A 258 12.98 -7.95 7.85
N ALA A 259 12.00 -8.10 6.96
CA ALA A 259 12.28 -8.30 5.54
C ALA A 259 12.06 -7.03 4.70
N MET A 260 11.08 -6.18 5.02
CA MET A 260 10.81 -4.93 4.32
C MET A 260 11.94 -3.89 4.39
N PRO A 261 12.85 -3.88 5.39
CA PRO A 261 14.00 -2.97 5.42
C PRO A 261 14.92 -3.05 4.19
N TYR A 262 14.82 -4.10 3.36
CA TYR A 262 15.57 -4.17 2.10
C TYR A 262 15.36 -2.93 1.23
N THR A 263 14.15 -2.33 1.26
CA THR A 263 13.85 -1.12 0.48
C THR A 263 14.67 0.09 0.92
N VAL A 264 14.94 0.20 2.21
CA VAL A 264 15.77 1.27 2.80
C VAL A 264 17.23 1.09 2.41
N LEU A 265 17.68 -0.15 2.24
CA LEU A 265 19.06 -0.49 1.90
C LEU A 265 19.36 -0.48 0.39
N MET A 266 18.36 -0.29 -0.46
CA MET A 266 18.52 -0.27 -1.92
C MET A 266 19.57 0.72 -2.44
N PRO A 267 19.73 1.96 -1.90
CA PRO A 267 20.80 2.87 -2.33
C PRO A 267 22.20 2.27 -2.18
N LEU A 268 22.45 1.52 -1.07
CA LEU A 268 23.73 0.86 -0.85
C LEU A 268 23.99 -0.24 -1.89
N PHE A 269 22.95 -0.99 -2.26
CA PHE A 269 23.07 -2.00 -3.30
C PHE A 269 23.36 -1.38 -4.66
N ALA A 270 22.64 -0.32 -5.02
CA ALA A 270 22.80 0.37 -6.30
C ALA A 270 24.21 0.93 -6.52
N ASP A 271 24.87 1.38 -5.45
CA ASP A 271 26.19 2.03 -5.50
C ASP A 271 27.35 1.09 -5.17
N LYS A 272 27.30 0.41 -4.01
CA LYS A 272 28.46 -0.31 -3.46
C LYS A 272 28.46 -1.82 -3.75
N VAL A 273 27.27 -2.46 -3.80
CA VAL A 273 27.18 -3.92 -3.83
C VAL A 273 27.14 -4.46 -5.26
N LEU A 274 26.40 -3.79 -6.15
CA LEU A 274 26.19 -4.27 -7.50
C LEU A 274 27.22 -3.73 -8.48
N HIS A 275 27.86 -4.64 -9.20
CA HIS A 275 28.90 -4.34 -10.17
C HIS A 275 28.40 -4.64 -11.59
N GLY A 276 28.99 -3.95 -12.57
CA GLY A 276 28.61 -4.10 -13.99
C GLY A 276 27.17 -3.60 -14.26
N GLY A 277 26.88 -3.31 -15.52
CA GLY A 277 25.55 -2.93 -15.95
C GLY A 277 25.13 -1.49 -15.59
N GLY A 278 24.09 -1.03 -16.30
CA GLY A 278 23.57 0.33 -16.14
C GLY A 278 24.35 1.40 -16.93
N GLN A 279 25.60 1.18 -17.33
CA GLN A 279 26.44 2.16 -18.02
C GLN A 279 25.83 2.57 -19.37
N ALA A 280 25.41 1.58 -20.20
CA ALA A 280 24.79 1.86 -21.48
C ALA A 280 23.51 2.73 -21.32
N LEU A 281 22.69 2.40 -20.31
CA LEU A 281 21.50 3.18 -19.99
C LEU A 281 21.85 4.58 -19.48
N ALA A 282 22.86 4.70 -18.60
CA ALA A 282 23.35 5.99 -18.12
C ALA A 282 23.89 6.87 -19.27
N THR A 283 24.66 6.28 -20.18
CA THR A 283 25.17 6.97 -21.39
C THR A 283 24.04 7.40 -22.32
N PHE A 284 23.08 6.52 -22.58
CA PHE A 284 21.88 6.83 -23.39
C PHE A 284 21.08 7.98 -22.77
N LEU A 285 20.90 7.96 -21.47
CA LEU A 285 20.19 9.01 -20.72
C LEU A 285 21.02 10.28 -20.53
N LYS A 286 22.31 10.28 -20.88
CA LYS A 286 23.27 11.37 -20.54
C LYS A 286 23.24 11.67 -19.03
N ALA A 287 23.18 10.62 -18.22
CA ALA A 287 23.06 10.70 -16.77
C ALA A 287 24.43 11.01 -16.14
N ARG A 288 24.44 11.86 -15.11
CA ARG A 288 25.65 12.22 -14.34
C ARG A 288 25.93 11.26 -13.19
N ASP A 289 24.90 10.55 -12.74
CA ASP A 289 24.97 9.66 -11.57
C ASP A 289 24.46 8.25 -11.94
N LEU A 290 25.38 7.30 -12.05
CA LEU A 290 25.09 5.91 -12.39
C LEU A 290 24.33 5.19 -11.26
N GLY A 291 24.67 5.51 -10.00
CA GLY A 291 24.01 4.88 -8.83
C GLY A 291 22.54 5.23 -8.76
N ALA A 292 22.18 6.47 -9.04
CA ALA A 292 20.77 6.90 -9.12
C ALA A 292 20.01 6.20 -10.25
N VAL A 293 20.62 6.00 -11.43
CA VAL A 293 20.02 5.22 -12.53
C VAL A 293 19.76 3.78 -12.09
N ARG A 294 20.77 3.14 -11.48
CA ARG A 294 20.66 1.77 -10.98
C ARG A 294 19.55 1.65 -9.93
N LEU A 295 19.49 2.56 -8.97
CA LEU A 295 18.46 2.60 -7.94
C LEU A 295 17.05 2.69 -8.57
N GLY A 296 16.86 3.57 -9.54
CA GLY A 296 15.59 3.71 -10.25
C GLY A 296 15.18 2.43 -10.97
N VAL A 297 16.10 1.74 -11.63
CA VAL A 297 15.86 0.47 -12.32
C VAL A 297 15.50 -0.65 -11.33
N LEU A 298 16.24 -0.79 -10.23
CA LEU A 298 16.00 -1.79 -9.20
C LEU A 298 14.62 -1.62 -8.55
N MET A 299 14.28 -0.40 -8.16
CA MET A 299 12.97 -0.11 -7.56
C MET A 299 11.83 -0.23 -8.57
N GLY A 300 12.07 0.15 -9.83
CA GLY A 300 11.14 -0.05 -10.92
C GLY A 300 10.85 -1.53 -11.18
N ALA A 301 11.86 -2.40 -11.19
CA ALA A 301 11.70 -3.83 -11.33
C ALA A 301 10.84 -4.42 -10.19
N THR A 302 11.11 -4.01 -8.94
CA THR A 302 10.27 -4.40 -7.80
C THR A 302 8.81 -3.97 -8.00
N GLY A 303 8.58 -2.74 -8.50
CA GLY A 303 7.26 -2.22 -8.82
C GLY A 303 6.54 -3.04 -9.88
N VAL A 304 7.22 -3.39 -10.98
CA VAL A 304 6.67 -4.25 -12.04
C VAL A 304 6.27 -5.61 -11.48
N GLY A 305 7.14 -6.24 -10.67
CA GLY A 305 6.80 -7.49 -9.97
C GLY A 305 5.54 -7.36 -9.12
N ALA A 306 5.43 -6.27 -8.34
CA ALA A 306 4.27 -6.02 -7.50
C ALA A 306 2.98 -5.84 -8.31
N LEU A 307 3.04 -5.17 -9.47
CA LEU A 307 1.89 -5.07 -10.38
C LEU A 307 1.44 -6.43 -10.88
N LEU A 308 2.37 -7.27 -11.33
CA LEU A 308 2.06 -8.63 -11.77
C LEU A 308 1.43 -9.45 -10.65
N GLY A 309 1.91 -9.32 -9.41
CA GLY A 309 1.32 -9.95 -8.24
C GLY A 309 -0.11 -9.49 -7.96
N ALA A 310 -0.36 -8.18 -8.05
CA ALA A 310 -1.70 -7.61 -7.90
C ALA A 310 -2.68 -8.10 -8.98
N LEU A 311 -2.24 -8.09 -10.25
CA LEU A 311 -3.05 -8.59 -11.37
C LEU A 311 -3.36 -10.08 -11.25
N THR A 312 -2.36 -10.87 -10.80
CA THR A 312 -2.54 -12.31 -10.55
C THR A 312 -3.59 -12.57 -9.47
N LEU A 313 -3.61 -11.79 -8.40
CA LEU A 313 -4.66 -11.93 -7.39
C LEU A 313 -6.02 -11.44 -7.90
N ALA A 314 -6.05 -10.33 -8.63
CA ALA A 314 -7.28 -9.76 -9.18
C ALA A 314 -7.97 -10.68 -10.21
N SER A 315 -7.20 -11.53 -10.92
CA SER A 315 -7.75 -12.52 -11.86
C SER A 315 -8.38 -13.73 -11.18
N ARG A 316 -8.29 -13.84 -9.84
CA ARG A 316 -8.90 -14.94 -9.09
C ARG A 316 -10.27 -14.58 -8.56
N THR A 317 -11.17 -15.54 -8.65
CA THR A 317 -12.45 -15.52 -7.97
C THR A 317 -12.37 -16.29 -6.66
N GLY A 318 -12.86 -15.72 -5.56
CA GLY A 318 -12.99 -16.36 -4.27
C GLY A 318 -11.72 -16.47 -3.41
N VAL A 319 -11.92 -16.87 -2.14
CA VAL A 319 -10.88 -16.91 -1.10
C VAL A 319 -10.23 -18.30 -0.93
N ARG A 320 -10.70 -19.31 -1.69
CA ARG A 320 -10.23 -20.69 -1.57
C ARG A 320 -8.74 -20.81 -1.91
N GLY A 321 -7.96 -21.42 -1.02
CA GLY A 321 -6.53 -21.64 -1.22
C GLY A 321 -5.63 -20.42 -0.95
N LEU A 322 -6.16 -19.22 -0.65
CA LEU A 322 -5.35 -18.02 -0.38
C LEU A 322 -4.38 -18.22 0.79
N GLY A 323 -4.71 -19.04 1.79
CA GLY A 323 -3.79 -19.36 2.88
C GLY A 323 -2.50 -20.04 2.40
N ARG A 324 -2.57 -20.93 1.38
CA ARG A 324 -1.38 -21.51 0.76
C ARG A 324 -0.59 -20.45 -0.02
N TRP A 325 -1.29 -19.55 -0.70
CA TRP A 325 -0.66 -18.45 -1.42
C TRP A 325 0.10 -17.52 -0.49
N VAL A 326 -0.44 -17.21 0.69
CA VAL A 326 0.27 -16.44 1.72
C VAL A 326 1.57 -17.13 2.12
N ALA A 327 1.54 -18.46 2.41
CA ALA A 327 2.73 -19.20 2.78
C ALA A 327 3.78 -19.25 1.65
N TYR A 328 3.37 -19.61 0.43
CA TYR A 328 4.28 -19.72 -0.72
C TYR A 328 4.84 -18.37 -1.13
N SER A 329 4.02 -17.33 -1.12
CA SER A 329 4.50 -15.98 -1.46
C SER A 329 5.44 -15.42 -0.41
N CYS A 330 5.18 -15.66 0.88
CA CYS A 330 6.10 -15.24 1.95
C CYS A 330 7.44 -15.99 1.83
N GLY A 331 7.41 -17.30 1.58
CA GLY A 331 8.61 -18.09 1.34
C GLY A 331 9.35 -17.66 0.07
N GLY A 332 8.62 -17.47 -1.04
CA GLY A 332 9.17 -16.98 -2.31
C GLY A 332 9.79 -15.59 -2.19
N PHE A 333 9.17 -14.69 -1.42
CA PHE A 333 9.72 -13.37 -1.10
C PHE A 333 11.07 -13.49 -0.37
N GLY A 334 11.14 -14.33 0.68
CA GLY A 334 12.37 -14.53 1.42
C GLY A 334 13.47 -15.18 0.57
N VAL A 335 13.15 -16.25 -0.18
CA VAL A 335 14.12 -16.91 -1.08
C VAL A 335 14.65 -15.94 -2.15
N SER A 336 13.77 -15.18 -2.79
CA SER A 336 14.17 -14.19 -3.79
C SER A 336 15.05 -13.09 -3.21
N LEU A 337 14.79 -12.64 -1.97
CA LEU A 337 15.64 -11.69 -1.27
C LEU A 337 17.02 -12.27 -0.91
N ILE A 338 17.12 -13.55 -0.53
CA ILE A 338 18.41 -14.23 -0.29
C ILE A 338 19.22 -14.26 -1.59
N LEU A 339 18.61 -14.65 -2.70
CA LEU A 339 19.28 -14.67 -3.99
C LEU A 339 19.70 -13.27 -4.44
N PHE A 340 18.84 -12.26 -4.22
CA PHE A 340 19.18 -10.86 -4.47
C PHE A 340 20.37 -10.40 -3.63
N ALA A 341 20.37 -10.69 -2.34
CA ALA A 341 21.45 -10.31 -1.42
C ALA A 341 22.80 -10.98 -1.77
N ALA A 342 22.76 -12.21 -2.29
CA ALA A 342 23.94 -12.94 -2.74
C ALA A 342 24.46 -12.45 -4.10
N SER A 343 23.63 -11.83 -4.93
CA SER A 343 23.98 -11.35 -6.26
C SER A 343 24.92 -10.13 -6.19
N ARG A 344 25.88 -10.08 -7.10
CA ARG A 344 26.77 -8.92 -7.34
C ARG A 344 26.60 -8.33 -8.73
N ASN A 345 25.82 -8.99 -9.60
CA ASN A 345 25.55 -8.55 -10.96
C ASN A 345 24.27 -7.71 -11.00
N PHE A 346 24.36 -6.52 -11.57
CA PHE A 346 23.24 -5.57 -11.64
C PHE A 346 21.99 -6.14 -12.36
N TRP A 347 22.19 -6.76 -13.54
CA TRP A 347 21.06 -7.27 -14.33
C TRP A 347 20.40 -8.49 -13.69
N LEU A 348 21.20 -9.39 -13.10
CA LEU A 348 20.68 -10.52 -12.34
C LEU A 348 19.87 -10.03 -11.13
N SER A 349 20.39 -9.05 -10.40
CA SER A 349 19.70 -8.45 -9.26
C SER A 349 18.40 -7.77 -9.68
N THR A 350 18.40 -7.07 -10.81
CA THR A 350 17.19 -6.47 -11.38
C THR A 350 16.13 -7.55 -11.69
N LEU A 351 16.54 -8.67 -12.29
CA LEU A 351 15.66 -9.80 -12.59
C LEU A 351 15.10 -10.44 -11.30
N LEU A 352 15.95 -10.62 -10.28
CA LEU A 352 15.55 -11.19 -8.99
C LEU A 352 14.58 -10.30 -8.19
N LEU A 353 14.58 -9.00 -8.44
CA LEU A 353 13.63 -8.09 -7.81
C LEU A 353 12.21 -8.18 -8.37
N LEU A 354 12.01 -8.73 -9.57
CA LEU A 354 10.68 -9.03 -10.09
C LEU A 354 9.91 -10.01 -9.18
N PRO A 355 10.44 -11.22 -8.88
CA PRO A 355 9.77 -12.13 -7.95
C PRO A 355 9.71 -11.60 -6.51
N VAL A 356 10.65 -10.75 -6.07
CA VAL A 356 10.56 -10.06 -4.78
C VAL A 356 9.28 -9.21 -4.72
N GLY A 357 9.08 -8.33 -5.70
CA GLY A 357 7.88 -7.48 -5.77
C GLY A 357 6.59 -8.28 -5.92
N PHE A 358 6.60 -9.30 -6.79
CA PHE A 358 5.47 -10.20 -7.04
C PHE A 358 5.02 -10.91 -5.76
N CYS A 359 5.94 -11.59 -5.10
CA CYS A 359 5.65 -12.36 -3.90
C CYS A 359 5.22 -11.46 -2.73
N MET A 360 5.88 -10.31 -2.56
CA MET A 360 5.52 -9.32 -1.55
C MET A 360 4.07 -8.85 -1.72
N MET A 361 3.69 -8.44 -2.93
CA MET A 361 2.35 -7.95 -3.20
C MET A 361 1.30 -9.03 -3.04
N LEU A 362 1.60 -10.24 -3.51
CA LEU A 362 0.69 -11.37 -3.41
C LEU A 362 0.45 -11.79 -1.94
N GLN A 363 1.50 -11.84 -1.13
CA GLN A 363 1.42 -12.13 0.30
C GLN A 363 0.58 -11.10 1.05
N MET A 364 0.84 -9.80 0.83
CA MET A 364 0.11 -8.71 1.49
C MET A 364 -1.37 -8.70 1.11
N SER A 365 -1.65 -8.74 -0.18
CA SER A 365 -3.03 -8.65 -0.67
C SER A 365 -3.84 -9.89 -0.34
N SER A 366 -3.25 -11.11 -0.41
CA SER A 366 -3.92 -12.34 0.01
C SER A 366 -4.21 -12.35 1.51
N SER A 367 -3.29 -11.86 2.35
CA SER A 367 -3.51 -11.73 3.80
C SER A 367 -4.64 -10.75 4.10
N ASN A 368 -4.66 -9.61 3.40
CA ASN A 368 -5.72 -8.61 3.54
C ASN A 368 -7.10 -9.19 3.17
N THR A 369 -7.21 -9.85 2.03
CA THR A 369 -8.45 -10.49 1.56
C THR A 369 -8.94 -11.56 2.52
N LEU A 370 -8.05 -12.43 3.01
CA LEU A 370 -8.41 -13.48 3.97
C LEU A 370 -8.92 -12.90 5.29
N ILE A 371 -8.23 -11.88 5.83
CA ILE A 371 -8.66 -11.25 7.08
C ILE A 371 -10.05 -10.64 6.91
N GLN A 372 -10.28 -9.88 5.83
CA GLN A 372 -11.58 -9.27 5.58
C GLN A 372 -12.71 -10.30 5.40
N ALA A 373 -12.41 -11.45 4.81
CA ALA A 373 -13.40 -12.52 4.63
C ALA A 373 -13.76 -13.27 5.93
N MET A 374 -12.90 -13.23 6.95
CA MET A 374 -13.12 -13.93 8.24
C MET A 374 -13.71 -13.02 9.32
N VAL A 375 -13.63 -11.69 9.15
CA VAL A 375 -13.99 -10.74 10.20
C VAL A 375 -15.44 -10.30 10.06
N PRO A 376 -16.26 -10.34 11.16
CA PRO A 376 -17.62 -9.78 11.18
C PRO A 376 -17.63 -8.31 10.77
N ASP A 377 -18.72 -7.87 10.09
CA ASP A 377 -18.84 -6.52 9.57
C ASP A 377 -18.68 -5.45 10.65
N GLU A 378 -19.21 -5.71 11.87
CA GLU A 378 -19.13 -4.81 13.02
C GLU A 378 -17.68 -4.63 13.51
N MET A 379 -16.82 -5.64 13.33
CA MET A 379 -15.44 -5.64 13.77
C MET A 379 -14.46 -5.33 12.63
N ARG A 380 -14.91 -5.33 11.35
CA ARG A 380 -14.04 -5.21 10.17
C ARG A 380 -13.14 -4.00 10.24
N GLY A 381 -13.69 -2.81 10.49
CA GLY A 381 -12.90 -1.58 10.59
C GLY A 381 -11.85 -1.62 11.71
N ARG A 382 -12.22 -2.20 12.86
CA ARG A 382 -11.31 -2.30 14.03
C ARG A 382 -10.17 -3.28 13.78
N VAL A 383 -10.45 -4.45 13.20
CA VAL A 383 -9.42 -5.44 12.87
C VAL A 383 -8.52 -4.96 11.74
N MET A 384 -9.06 -4.24 10.76
CA MET A 384 -8.27 -3.62 9.70
C MET A 384 -7.35 -2.50 10.23
N ALA A 385 -7.72 -1.83 11.31
CA ALA A 385 -6.82 -0.92 12.01
C ALA A 385 -5.63 -1.67 12.64
N VAL A 386 -5.87 -2.84 13.26
CA VAL A 386 -4.79 -3.72 13.77
C VAL A 386 -3.90 -4.23 12.63
N TYR A 387 -4.50 -4.60 11.48
CA TYR A 387 -3.75 -4.96 10.27
C TYR A 387 -2.81 -3.84 9.82
N SER A 388 -3.32 -2.62 9.73
CA SER A 388 -2.51 -1.45 9.36
C SER A 388 -1.41 -1.17 10.37
N MET A 389 -1.69 -1.34 11.66
CA MET A 389 -0.71 -1.21 12.75
C MET A 389 0.40 -2.27 12.63
N MET A 390 0.07 -3.53 12.33
CA MET A 390 1.06 -4.58 12.13
C MET A 390 1.92 -4.35 10.89
N PHE A 391 1.34 -3.83 9.81
CA PHE A 391 2.07 -3.60 8.58
C PHE A 391 2.82 -2.26 8.59
N MET A 392 2.11 -1.14 8.72
CA MET A 392 2.69 0.20 8.65
C MET A 392 3.40 0.59 9.95
N GLY A 393 2.90 0.10 11.10
CA GLY A 393 3.46 0.43 12.40
C GLY A 393 4.77 -0.29 12.70
N MET A 394 5.01 -1.49 12.14
CA MET A 394 6.29 -2.20 12.29
C MET A 394 7.37 -1.69 11.31
N ALA A 395 6.98 -1.09 10.19
CA ALA A 395 7.91 -0.62 9.17
C ALA A 395 8.96 0.39 9.66
N PRO A 396 8.64 1.42 10.47
CA PRO A 396 9.66 2.35 10.98
C PRO A 396 10.68 1.65 11.87
N PHE A 397 10.26 0.74 12.74
CA PHE A 397 11.17 -0.03 13.58
C PHE A 397 12.07 -0.94 12.73
N GLY A 398 11.50 -1.57 11.70
CA GLY A 398 12.25 -2.34 10.72
C GLY A 398 13.29 -1.48 9.98
N ALA A 399 12.92 -0.29 9.52
CA ALA A 399 13.83 0.63 8.84
C ALA A 399 15.04 1.01 9.71
N LEU A 400 14.76 1.37 10.97
CA LEU A 400 15.82 1.74 11.92
C LEU A 400 16.70 0.53 12.27
N MET A 401 16.11 -0.61 12.57
CA MET A 401 16.81 -1.86 12.87
C MET A 401 17.65 -2.33 11.69
N GLY A 402 17.06 -2.36 10.49
CA GLY A 402 17.77 -2.76 9.28
C GLY A 402 18.94 -1.83 8.94
N GLY A 403 18.74 -0.51 9.12
CA GLY A 403 19.83 0.47 8.96
C GLY A 403 20.95 0.26 9.97
N ALA A 404 20.62 0.06 11.25
CA ALA A 404 21.60 -0.17 12.32
C ALA A 404 22.38 -1.48 12.14
N LEU A 405 21.71 -2.54 11.72
CA LEU A 405 22.35 -3.82 11.42
C LEU A 405 23.25 -3.72 10.19
N ALA A 406 22.83 -3.03 9.14
CA ALA A 406 23.58 -2.90 7.90
C ALA A 406 24.87 -2.06 8.07
N ASP A 407 24.90 -1.12 8.98
CA ASP A 407 26.14 -0.39 9.32
C ASP A 407 27.17 -1.28 10.06
N ARG A 408 26.71 -2.35 10.74
CA ARG A 408 27.59 -3.27 11.49
C ARG A 408 27.94 -4.55 10.73
N LEU A 409 26.99 -5.10 10.00
CA LEU A 409 27.06 -6.44 9.38
C LEU A 409 27.06 -6.39 7.85
N GLU A 410 27.10 -5.20 7.25
CA GLU A 410 26.88 -4.92 5.83
C GLU A 410 25.43 -5.20 5.36
N ALA A 411 25.05 -4.53 4.26
CA ALA A 411 23.68 -4.61 3.72
C ALA A 411 23.30 -6.02 3.22
N PRO A 412 24.18 -6.78 2.51
CA PRO A 412 23.82 -8.12 2.04
C PRO A 412 23.50 -9.10 3.17
N LEU A 413 24.28 -9.11 4.23
CA LEU A 413 24.05 -10.01 5.36
C LEU A 413 22.77 -9.61 6.12
N THR A 414 22.54 -8.31 6.32
CA THR A 414 21.32 -7.81 6.95
C THR A 414 20.07 -8.23 6.20
N ILE A 415 20.05 -8.09 4.86
CA ILE A 415 18.94 -8.54 4.04
C ILE A 415 18.76 -10.06 4.12
N THR A 416 19.86 -10.82 4.08
CA THR A 416 19.82 -12.29 4.18
C THR A 416 19.23 -12.73 5.51
N MET A 417 19.58 -12.12 6.64
CA MET A 417 19.01 -12.43 7.95
C MET A 417 17.51 -12.16 8.01
N GLY A 418 17.07 -11.00 7.51
CA GLY A 418 15.64 -10.64 7.41
C GLY A 418 14.86 -11.60 6.50
N ALA A 419 15.48 -11.99 5.38
CA ALA A 419 14.89 -12.92 4.42
C ALA A 419 14.79 -14.35 4.99
N LEU A 420 15.79 -14.82 5.72
CA LEU A 420 15.74 -16.10 6.44
C LEU A 420 14.63 -16.12 7.50
N ALA A 421 14.45 -15.02 8.24
CA ALA A 421 13.35 -14.89 9.18
C ALA A 421 11.97 -14.91 8.47
N ALA A 422 11.86 -14.31 7.27
CA ALA A 422 10.63 -14.40 6.47
C ALA A 422 10.37 -15.83 5.97
N VAL A 423 11.40 -16.57 5.54
CA VAL A 423 11.29 -17.99 5.16
C VAL A 423 10.87 -18.84 6.37
N ALA A 424 11.48 -18.62 7.53
CA ALA A 424 11.11 -19.32 8.76
C ALA A 424 9.65 -19.02 9.16
N GLY A 425 9.23 -17.76 9.03
CA GLY A 425 7.83 -17.35 9.23
C GLY A 425 6.87 -18.01 8.24
N ALA A 426 7.26 -18.16 6.98
CA ALA A 426 6.48 -18.86 5.96
C ALA A 426 6.34 -20.34 6.28
N ILE A 427 7.41 -21.01 6.72
CA ILE A 427 7.40 -22.43 7.14
C ILE A 427 6.52 -22.60 8.40
N TRP A 428 6.69 -21.72 9.40
CA TRP A 428 5.85 -21.72 10.60
C TRP A 428 4.36 -21.56 10.25
N PHE A 429 4.03 -20.58 9.43
CA PHE A 429 2.64 -20.34 9.00
C PHE A 429 2.11 -21.53 8.18
N GLY A 430 2.94 -22.08 7.29
CA GLY A 430 2.62 -23.26 6.49
C GLY A 430 2.31 -24.50 7.35
N SER A 431 3.06 -24.72 8.43
CA SER A 431 2.82 -25.82 9.39
C SER A 431 1.52 -25.67 10.18
N GLN A 432 1.08 -24.41 10.42
CA GLN A 432 -0.20 -24.14 11.08
C GLN A 432 -1.40 -24.20 10.13
N LEU A 433 -1.18 -24.17 8.80
CA LEU A 433 -2.25 -24.13 7.81
C LEU A 433 -3.35 -25.19 7.97
N PRO A 434 -3.06 -26.48 8.31
CA PRO A 434 -4.11 -27.48 8.50
C PRO A 434 -5.12 -27.09 9.60
N LYS A 435 -4.60 -26.58 10.74
CA LYS A 435 -5.42 -26.11 11.87
C LYS A 435 -6.16 -24.82 11.53
N ILE A 436 -5.44 -23.85 10.95
CA ILE A 436 -5.97 -22.54 10.54
C ILE A 436 -7.11 -22.68 9.53
N ARG A 437 -7.01 -23.62 8.57
CA ARG A 437 -8.03 -23.81 7.52
C ARG A 437 -9.39 -24.23 8.09
N VAL A 438 -9.43 -25.11 9.06
CA VAL A 438 -10.68 -25.57 9.67
C VAL A 438 -11.39 -24.42 10.37
N GLU A 439 -10.66 -23.65 11.18
CA GLU A 439 -11.21 -22.51 11.90
C GLU A 439 -11.60 -21.36 10.95
N ALA A 440 -10.74 -21.05 9.95
CA ALA A 440 -11.02 -20.02 8.94
C ALA A 440 -12.27 -20.36 8.11
N ARG A 441 -12.45 -21.62 7.70
CA ARG A 441 -13.66 -22.07 7.00
C ARG A 441 -14.91 -21.85 7.84
N ARG A 442 -14.87 -22.19 9.14
CA ARG A 442 -16.00 -21.93 10.06
C ARG A 442 -16.36 -20.46 10.14
N LEU A 443 -15.35 -19.58 10.25
CA LEU A 443 -15.56 -18.13 10.30
C LEU A 443 -16.17 -17.61 9.00
N ILE A 444 -15.66 -18.01 7.84
CA ILE A 444 -16.14 -17.57 6.53
C ILE A 444 -17.59 -18.05 6.30
N VAL A 445 -17.91 -19.30 6.64
CA VAL A 445 -19.27 -19.84 6.52
C VAL A 445 -20.23 -19.12 7.46
N ALA A 446 -19.82 -18.83 8.69
CA ALA A 446 -20.63 -18.06 9.64
C ALA A 446 -20.93 -16.64 9.13
N GLN A 447 -19.98 -15.99 8.45
CA GLN A 447 -20.20 -14.68 7.83
C GLN A 447 -21.18 -14.76 6.65
N ALA A 448 -21.06 -15.77 5.81
CA ALA A 448 -21.99 -16.02 4.71
C ALA A 448 -23.43 -16.25 5.21
N ALA A 449 -23.59 -17.02 6.29
CA ALA A 449 -24.90 -17.29 6.92
C ALA A 449 -25.50 -16.05 7.59
N ALA A 450 -24.70 -15.10 8.04
CA ALA A 450 -25.14 -13.85 8.66
C ALA A 450 -25.55 -12.75 7.66
N GLY A 451 -25.61 -13.04 6.34
CA GLY A 451 -26.06 -12.10 5.29
C GLY A 451 -24.92 -11.30 4.64
N GLY A 452 -23.65 -11.66 4.88
CA GLY A 452 -22.55 -11.22 4.04
C GLY A 452 -22.64 -11.94 2.68
N GLU A 453 -22.42 -11.23 1.55
CA GLU A 453 -22.40 -11.89 0.23
C GLU A 453 -21.39 -13.06 0.22
N PRO A 454 -21.86 -14.32 0.08
CA PRO A 454 -20.94 -15.44 -0.07
C PRO A 454 -20.33 -15.37 -1.46
N SER A 455 -19.03 -15.63 -1.59
CA SER A 455 -18.51 -15.98 -2.90
C SER A 455 -19.25 -17.25 -3.37
N GLU A 456 -19.88 -17.21 -4.54
CA GLU A 456 -20.75 -18.27 -5.10
C GLU A 456 -20.16 -19.68 -5.04
N GLU A 457 -18.83 -19.81 -4.98
CA GLU A 457 -18.09 -21.07 -4.90
C GLU A 457 -18.16 -21.78 -3.53
N ILE A 458 -18.50 -21.05 -2.46
CA ILE A 458 -18.59 -21.63 -1.10
C ILE A 458 -19.96 -22.29 -0.92
N THR A 459 -21.00 -21.73 -1.54
CA THR A 459 -22.40 -22.20 -1.41
C THR A 459 -22.63 -23.51 -2.17
N ALA A 460 -22.03 -23.69 -3.34
CA ALA A 460 -22.30 -24.85 -4.21
C ALA A 460 -21.81 -26.19 -3.66
N ARG A 461 -20.85 -26.23 -2.69
CA ARG A 461 -20.29 -27.47 -2.14
C ARG A 461 -20.59 -27.75 -0.67
N VAL A 462 -21.30 -26.88 0.02
CA VAL A 462 -21.79 -27.19 1.39
C VAL A 462 -23.11 -27.94 1.34
N VAL A 463 -23.79 -27.91 0.20
CA VAL A 463 -25.06 -28.61 -0.04
C VAL A 463 -24.85 -30.07 -0.55
N GLU A 464 -23.61 -30.40 -0.98
CA GLU A 464 -23.28 -31.76 -1.49
C GLU A 464 -22.46 -32.63 -0.52
N GLU A 465 -22.17 -32.21 0.70
CA GLU A 465 -21.62 -32.99 1.81
C GLU A 465 -22.52 -32.88 3.07
#